data_5ac5efdd4272d5c16c9c70b4dd0f726c
#
_entry.id   5ac5efdd4272d5c16c9c70b4dd0f726c
#
_cell.length_a   1.000
_cell.length_b   1.000
_cell.length_c   1.000
_cell.angle_alpha   90.00
_cell.angle_beta   90.00
_cell.angle_gamma   90.00
#
_symmetry.space_group_name_H-M   'P 1'
#
loop_
_entity.id
_entity.type
_entity.pdbx_description
1 polymer ?
#
loop_
_entity_poly.entity_id
_entity_poly.type
_entity_poly.pdbx_seq_one_letter_code
_entity_poly.pdbx_strand_id
1 'polypeptide(L)' 'METFIFDVMLDGRFVCTLKYKYCALFPIDFEDLEKFVLLKRPTLRGKDFRIVF' A
#
# COMPACT_ATOMS: atom_id res chain seq x y z
N MET A 1 0.99 18.20 3.41
CA MET A 1 0.65 16.79 3.16
C MET A 1 1.64 15.88 3.85
N GLU A 2 1.12 14.83 4.44
CA GLU A 2 1.96 13.82 5.10
C GLU A 2 2.28 12.70 4.11
N THR A 3 3.37 11.99 4.39
CA THR A 3 3.77 10.82 3.60
C THR A 3 3.77 9.59 4.50
N PHE A 4 3.06 8.56 4.08
CA PHE A 4 3.02 7.28 4.76
C PHE A 4 3.86 6.28 3.96
N ILE A 5 4.88 5.72 4.60
CA ILE A 5 5.79 4.76 3.97
C ILE A 5 5.44 3.37 4.49
N PHE A 6 5.23 2.43 3.60
CA PHE A 6 4.87 1.07 3.97
C PHE A 6 5.49 0.06 3.02
N ASP A 7 5.62 -1.16 3.51
CA ASP A 7 6.13 -2.28 2.72
C ASP A 7 4.96 -3.14 2.24
N VAL A 8 5.11 -3.68 1.05
CA VAL A 8 4.16 -4.63 0.48
C VAL A 8 4.78 -6.02 0.54
N MET A 9 4.07 -6.96 1.14
CA MET A 9 4.49 -8.34 1.31
C MET A 9 3.53 -9.28 0.60
N LEU A 10 4.05 -10.33 0.01
CA LEU A 10 3.25 -11.37 -0.63
C LEU A 10 3.81 -12.72 -0.22
N ASP A 11 2.96 -13.56 0.40
CA ASP A 11 3.34 -14.89 0.87
C ASP A 11 4.56 -14.86 1.79
N GLY A 12 4.62 -13.85 2.66
CA GLY A 12 5.72 -13.67 3.60
C GLY A 12 7.00 -13.13 2.97
N ARG A 13 6.97 -12.76 1.71
CA ARG A 13 8.13 -12.21 0.99
C ARG A 13 7.95 -10.73 0.72
N PHE A 14 9.03 -10.00 0.85
CA PHE A 14 9.06 -8.59 0.54
C PHE A 14 8.89 -8.38 -0.97
N VAL A 15 7.99 -7.48 -1.36
CA VAL A 15 7.77 -7.12 -2.75
C VAL A 15 8.37 -5.76 -3.06
N CYS A 16 7.93 -4.73 -2.33
CA CYS A 16 8.40 -3.37 -2.57
C CYS A 16 8.01 -2.46 -1.41
N THR A 17 8.62 -1.28 -1.38
CA THR A 17 8.26 -0.21 -0.46
C THR A 17 7.59 0.90 -1.26
N LEU A 18 6.46 1.39 -0.78
CA LEU A 18 5.72 2.45 -1.43
C LEU A 18 5.52 3.63 -0.49
N LYS A 19 5.35 4.80 -1.08
CA LYS A 19 5.06 6.04 -0.35
C LYS A 19 3.68 6.54 -0.77
N TYR A 20 2.82 6.76 0.20
CA TYR A 20 1.46 7.24 -0.02
C TYR A 20 1.31 8.62 0.61
N LYS A 21 0.97 9.60 -0.21
CA LYS A 21 0.74 10.96 0.28
C LYS A 21 -0.72 11.12 0.67
N TYR A 22 -0.95 11.67 1.84
CA TYR A 22 -2.29 11.85 2.36
C TYR A 22 -2.41 13.19 3.09
N CYS A 23 -3.66 13.64 3.27
CA CYS A 23 -3.94 14.83 4.05
C CYS A 23 -4.18 14.42 5.51
N ALA A 24 -3.46 15.06 6.44
CA ALA A 24 -3.57 14.73 7.86
C ALA A 24 -4.97 14.97 8.43
N LEU A 25 -5.80 15.75 7.74
CA LEU A 25 -7.17 16.01 8.17
C LEU A 25 -8.11 14.83 7.93
N PHE A 26 -7.71 13.88 7.11
CA PHE A 26 -8.52 12.72 6.77
C PHE A 26 -7.78 11.44 7.15
N PRO A 27 -8.47 10.46 7.74
CA PRO A 27 -7.84 9.19 8.10
C PRO A 27 -7.45 8.41 6.84
N ILE A 28 -6.37 7.62 6.97
CA ILE A 28 -5.97 6.70 5.90
C ILE A 28 -6.91 5.50 5.94
N ASP A 29 -7.50 5.19 4.79
CA ASP A 29 -8.35 4.02 4.63
C ASP A 29 -7.53 2.89 4.01
N PHE A 30 -7.61 1.69 4.57
CA PHE A 30 -6.91 0.52 4.04
C PHE A 30 -7.33 0.21 2.61
N GLU A 31 -8.61 0.41 2.28
CA GLU A 31 -9.07 0.20 0.91
C GLU A 31 -8.37 1.12 -0.08
N ASP A 32 -8.14 2.36 0.31
CA ASP A 32 -7.41 3.31 -0.53
C ASP A 32 -5.97 2.89 -0.70
N LEU A 33 -5.33 2.39 0.36
CA LEU A 33 -3.97 1.87 0.28
C LEU A 33 -3.89 0.66 -0.65
N GLU A 34 -4.85 -0.26 -0.56
CA GLU A 34 -4.89 -1.42 -1.44
C GLU A 34 -5.05 -1.01 -2.91
N LYS A 35 -5.91 -0.06 -3.19
CA LYS A 35 -6.08 0.47 -4.54
C LYS A 35 -4.81 1.11 -5.04
N PHE A 36 -4.12 1.85 -4.18
CA PHE A 36 -2.85 2.48 -4.52
C PHE A 36 -1.78 1.44 -4.85
N VAL A 37 -1.70 0.36 -4.06
CA VAL A 37 -0.77 -0.73 -4.31
C VAL A 37 -1.05 -1.36 -5.67
N LEU A 38 -2.32 -1.64 -5.98
CA LEU A 38 -2.70 -2.23 -7.26
C LEU A 38 -2.41 -1.30 -8.43
N LEU A 39 -2.52 0.00 -8.22
CA LEU A 39 -2.19 0.98 -9.23
C LEU A 39 -0.70 0.97 -9.55
N LYS A 40 0.15 0.85 -8.52
CA LYS A 40 1.60 0.83 -8.67
C LYS A 40 2.12 -0.54 -9.08
N ARG A 41 1.46 -1.62 -8.67
CA ARG A 41 1.84 -3.01 -8.94
C ARG A 41 0.64 -3.80 -9.44
N PRO A 42 0.23 -3.62 -10.70
CA PRO A 42 -0.95 -4.32 -11.24
C PRO A 42 -0.84 -5.84 -11.21
N THR A 43 0.40 -6.36 -11.17
CA THR A 43 0.63 -7.80 -11.09
C THR A 43 0.11 -8.43 -9.80
N LEU A 44 -0.15 -7.62 -8.78
CA LEU A 44 -0.69 -8.11 -7.50
C LEU A 44 -2.20 -8.25 -7.52
N ARG A 45 -2.86 -7.88 -8.58
CA ARG A 45 -4.32 -8.03 -8.70
C ARG A 45 -4.71 -9.50 -8.57
N GLY A 46 -5.65 -9.78 -7.70
CA GLY A 46 -6.08 -11.14 -7.43
C GLY A 46 -5.19 -11.91 -6.47
N LYS A 47 -4.11 -11.30 -5.98
CA LYS A 47 -3.20 -11.91 -5.01
C LYS A 47 -3.45 -11.34 -3.62
N ASP A 48 -3.18 -12.16 -2.61
CA ASP A 48 -3.40 -11.80 -1.21
C ASP A 48 -2.13 -11.17 -0.63
N PHE A 49 -1.89 -9.93 -0.99
CA PHE A 49 -0.75 -9.18 -0.47
C PHE A 49 -1.09 -8.52 0.86
N ARG A 50 -0.04 -8.17 1.62
CA ARG A 50 -0.18 -7.48 2.90
C ARG A 50 0.58 -6.17 2.90
N ILE A 51 0.05 -5.21 3.64
CA ILE A 51 0.69 -3.93 3.87
C ILE A 51 1.26 -3.93 5.28
N VAL A 52 2.57 -3.69 5.39
CA VAL A 52 3.29 -3.70 6.67
C VAL A 52 3.93 -2.35 6.90
N PHE A 53 3.72 -1.80 8.08
CA PHE A 53 4.27 -0.49 8.45
C PHE A 53 4.69 -0.44 9.91
#